data_2887a28104544338c92286af531312ce
#
_entry.id   2887a28104544338c92286af531312ce
#
_cell.length_a   1.000
_cell.length_b   1.000
_cell.length_c   1.000
_cell.angle_alpha   90.00
_cell.angle_beta   90.00
_cell.angle_gamma   90.00
#
_symmetry.space_group_name_H-M   'P 1'
#
loop_
_entity.id
_entity.type
_entity.pdbx_description
1 polymer ?
#
loop_
_entity_poly.entity_id
_entity_poly.type
_entity_poly.pdbx_seq_one_letter_code
_entity_poly.pdbx_strand_id
1 'polypeptide(L)'
;MRASFLTAIIVGVLAGALGGAISKGFVPAGFAVGALPGATYGLVFAICCAHRASSPGAGLVWGLGYAFLTWVAVPAGILPVAMRIMPAMGMLDTARGHFPELVAYILCLGTPLGIALGSLNAFQPGPRKQRFSVARALVVGGGAGIVGGWAFGKWMEQVNFFPLIAGLVDSTSRMVGMSLHFAFAVIIGATFGLLFQRDIRG
;
A
#
# COMPACT_ATOMS: atom_id res chain seq x y z
N MET A 1 -16.16 -1.68 -22.14
CA MET A 1 -16.13 -3.08 -21.66
C MET A 1 -15.02 -3.17 -20.62
N ARG A 2 -15.19 -3.89 -19.54
CA ARG A 2 -14.08 -4.18 -18.61
C ARG A 2 -13.17 -5.23 -19.24
N ALA A 3 -11.88 -5.24 -18.91
CA ALA A 3 -11.00 -6.36 -19.26
C ALA A 3 -11.70 -7.68 -18.89
N SER A 4 -11.54 -8.72 -19.70
CA SER A 4 -12.15 -9.99 -19.35
C SER A 4 -11.58 -10.46 -18.01
N PHE A 5 -12.42 -11.11 -17.21
CA PHE A 5 -11.99 -11.65 -15.91
C PHE A 5 -10.74 -12.55 -16.06
N LEU A 6 -10.70 -13.33 -17.14
CA LEU A 6 -9.54 -14.17 -17.46
C LEU A 6 -8.27 -13.34 -17.71
N THR A 7 -8.38 -12.23 -18.46
CA THR A 7 -7.23 -11.33 -18.70
C THR A 7 -6.71 -10.73 -17.39
N ALA A 8 -7.61 -10.32 -16.49
CA ALA A 8 -7.21 -9.79 -15.18
C ALA A 8 -6.49 -10.86 -14.33
N ILE A 9 -6.95 -12.11 -14.35
CA ILE A 9 -6.27 -13.23 -13.70
C ILE A 9 -4.87 -13.43 -14.27
N ILE A 10 -4.75 -13.52 -15.59
CA ILE A 10 -3.44 -13.75 -16.25
C ILE A 10 -2.46 -12.64 -15.89
N VAL A 11 -2.88 -11.37 -16.01
CA VAL A 11 -2.04 -10.21 -15.66
C VAL A 11 -1.67 -10.22 -14.19
N GLY A 12 -2.62 -10.51 -13.30
CA GLY A 12 -2.38 -10.61 -11.86
C GLY A 12 -1.36 -11.70 -11.50
N VAL A 13 -1.53 -12.89 -12.07
CA VAL A 13 -0.61 -14.01 -11.85
C VAL A 13 0.80 -13.68 -12.34
N LEU A 14 0.93 -13.14 -13.56
CA LEU A 14 2.24 -12.80 -14.13
C LEU A 14 2.92 -11.66 -13.35
N ALA A 15 2.20 -10.59 -13.04
CA ALA A 15 2.75 -9.47 -12.26
C ALA A 15 3.12 -9.91 -10.84
N GLY A 16 2.30 -10.75 -10.21
CA GLY A 16 2.59 -11.32 -8.90
C GLY A 16 3.80 -12.26 -8.90
N ALA A 17 3.89 -13.15 -9.90
CA ALA A 17 5.05 -14.05 -10.05
C ALA A 17 6.35 -13.25 -10.22
N LEU A 18 6.34 -12.23 -11.09
CA LEU A 18 7.49 -11.36 -11.32
C LEU A 18 7.86 -10.60 -10.03
N GLY A 19 6.90 -9.99 -9.36
CA GLY A 19 7.13 -9.26 -8.12
C GLY A 19 7.65 -10.15 -7.00
N GLY A 20 7.09 -11.34 -6.83
CA GLY A 20 7.55 -12.33 -5.86
C GLY A 20 8.97 -12.82 -6.16
N ALA A 21 9.29 -13.06 -7.43
CA ALA A 21 10.63 -13.42 -7.86
C ALA A 21 11.66 -12.33 -7.54
N ILE A 22 11.34 -11.08 -7.85
CA ILE A 22 12.21 -9.91 -7.57
C ILE A 22 12.41 -9.75 -6.07
N SER A 23 11.36 -9.93 -5.25
CA SER A 23 11.43 -9.75 -3.79
C SER A 23 12.38 -10.71 -3.09
N LYS A 24 12.60 -11.90 -3.66
CA LYS A 24 13.51 -12.93 -3.11
C LYS A 24 14.94 -12.83 -3.67
N GLY A 25 15.20 -11.82 -4.51
CA GLY A 25 16.52 -11.51 -5.04
C GLY A 25 16.89 -12.31 -6.28
N PHE A 26 17.96 -11.87 -6.92
CA PHE A 26 18.46 -12.39 -8.20
C PHE A 26 19.17 -13.76 -8.10
N VAL A 27 19.07 -14.44 -6.97
CA VAL A 27 19.60 -15.81 -6.83
C VAL A 27 18.65 -16.77 -7.53
N PRO A 28 19.12 -17.67 -8.44
CA PRO A 28 18.23 -18.55 -9.21
C PRO A 28 17.26 -19.36 -8.36
N ALA A 29 17.71 -19.90 -7.22
CA ALA A 29 16.84 -20.60 -6.27
C ALA A 29 15.80 -19.66 -5.63
N GLY A 30 16.18 -18.42 -5.31
CA GLY A 30 15.29 -17.40 -4.75
C GLY A 30 14.20 -16.97 -5.74
N PHE A 31 14.55 -16.89 -7.03
CA PHE A 31 13.60 -16.53 -8.08
C PHE A 31 12.43 -17.52 -8.17
N ALA A 32 12.72 -18.81 -8.25
CA ALA A 32 11.70 -19.84 -8.31
C ALA A 32 10.85 -19.90 -7.03
N VAL A 33 11.49 -19.78 -5.87
CA VAL A 33 10.82 -19.80 -4.56
C VAL A 33 9.91 -18.58 -4.37
N GLY A 34 10.27 -17.42 -4.93
CA GLY A 34 9.44 -16.20 -4.84
C GLY A 34 8.30 -16.18 -5.87
N ALA A 35 8.51 -16.73 -7.07
CA ALA A 35 7.55 -16.67 -8.16
C ALA A 35 6.21 -17.37 -7.84
N LEU A 36 6.26 -18.55 -7.23
CA LEU A 36 5.05 -19.32 -6.94
C LEU A 36 4.13 -18.64 -5.89
N PRO A 37 4.62 -18.24 -4.71
CA PRO A 37 3.82 -17.45 -3.78
C PRO A 37 3.36 -16.13 -4.40
N GLY A 38 4.24 -15.44 -5.13
CA GLY A 38 3.89 -14.20 -5.82
C GLY A 38 2.76 -14.38 -6.83
N ALA A 39 2.77 -15.45 -7.62
CA ALA A 39 1.69 -15.82 -8.53
C ALA A 39 0.37 -16.04 -7.78
N THR A 40 0.43 -16.74 -6.64
CA THR A 40 -0.75 -16.99 -5.78
C THR A 40 -1.32 -15.68 -5.24
N TYR A 41 -0.47 -14.80 -4.73
CA TYR A 41 -0.89 -13.48 -4.27
C TYR A 41 -1.47 -12.64 -5.41
N GLY A 42 -0.87 -12.70 -6.60
CA GLY A 42 -1.38 -12.01 -7.78
C GLY A 42 -2.74 -12.53 -8.24
N LEU A 43 -2.97 -13.83 -8.17
CA LEU A 43 -4.27 -14.45 -8.43
C LEU A 43 -5.33 -13.96 -7.44
N VAL A 44 -5.04 -13.99 -6.15
CA VAL A 44 -5.97 -13.52 -5.11
C VAL A 44 -6.28 -12.04 -5.30
N PHE A 45 -5.27 -11.22 -5.57
CA PHE A 45 -5.47 -9.79 -5.86
C PHE A 45 -6.37 -9.57 -7.08
N ALA A 46 -6.16 -10.32 -8.16
CA ALA A 46 -6.99 -10.21 -9.37
C ALA A 46 -8.45 -10.58 -9.07
N ILE A 47 -8.69 -11.62 -8.33
CA ILE A 47 -10.05 -12.05 -7.96
C ILE A 47 -10.75 -10.99 -7.07
N CYS A 48 -10.05 -10.49 -6.04
CA CYS A 48 -10.64 -9.62 -5.03
C CYS A 48 -10.70 -8.14 -5.47
N CYS A 49 -9.66 -7.65 -6.17
CA CYS A 49 -9.42 -6.23 -6.34
C CYS A 49 -9.45 -5.74 -7.80
N ALA A 50 -9.42 -6.63 -8.82
CA ALA A 50 -9.36 -6.19 -10.21
C ALA A 50 -10.53 -5.27 -10.61
N HIS A 51 -11.72 -5.52 -10.07
CA HIS A 51 -12.91 -4.71 -10.36
C HIS A 51 -12.85 -3.30 -9.73
N ARG A 52 -11.97 -3.09 -8.75
CA ARG A 52 -11.77 -1.80 -8.06
C ARG A 52 -10.58 -1.03 -8.60
N ALA A 53 -9.62 -1.70 -9.21
CA ALA A 53 -8.45 -1.12 -9.87
C ALA A 53 -8.86 -0.49 -11.22
N SER A 54 -9.68 0.57 -11.19
CA SER A 54 -10.27 1.20 -12.39
C SER A 54 -9.29 2.08 -13.16
N SER A 55 -8.16 2.44 -12.57
CA SER A 55 -7.08 3.26 -13.12
C SER A 55 -5.75 2.87 -12.49
N PRO A 56 -4.60 3.29 -13.03
CA PRO A 56 -3.30 3.07 -12.40
C PRO A 56 -3.24 3.57 -10.96
N GLY A 57 -3.81 4.73 -10.68
CA GLY A 57 -3.86 5.31 -9.34
C GLY A 57 -4.72 4.50 -8.36
N ALA A 58 -5.96 4.19 -8.75
CA ALA A 58 -6.83 3.33 -7.96
C ALA A 58 -6.22 1.95 -7.76
N GLY A 59 -5.62 1.39 -8.82
CA GLY A 59 -4.91 0.12 -8.74
C GLY A 59 -3.75 0.17 -7.76
N LEU A 60 -2.93 1.23 -7.80
CA LEU A 60 -1.83 1.41 -6.87
C LEU A 60 -2.31 1.42 -5.40
N VAL A 61 -3.36 2.19 -5.08
CA VAL A 61 -3.91 2.23 -3.71
C VAL A 61 -4.37 0.85 -3.25
N TRP A 62 -5.11 0.14 -4.11
CA TRP A 62 -5.55 -1.22 -3.80
C TRP A 62 -4.38 -2.20 -3.69
N GLY A 63 -3.37 -2.06 -4.54
CA GLY A 63 -2.15 -2.88 -4.51
C GLY A 63 -1.34 -2.68 -3.23
N LEU A 64 -1.12 -1.43 -2.82
CA LEU A 64 -0.42 -1.12 -1.58
C LEU A 64 -1.15 -1.65 -0.35
N GLY A 65 -2.47 -1.42 -0.28
CA GLY A 65 -3.32 -1.95 0.81
C GLY A 65 -3.31 -3.47 0.86
N TYR A 66 -3.41 -4.11 -0.29
CA TYR A 66 -3.35 -5.57 -0.39
C TYR A 66 -1.99 -6.12 0.04
N ALA A 67 -0.88 -5.51 -0.39
CA ALA A 67 0.46 -5.91 0.00
C ALA A 67 0.67 -5.81 1.52
N PHE A 68 0.20 -4.71 2.12
CA PHE A 68 0.23 -4.55 3.57
C PHE A 68 -0.58 -5.63 4.29
N LEU A 69 -1.82 -5.88 3.86
CA LEU A 69 -2.67 -6.91 4.46
C LEU A 69 -2.06 -8.32 4.29
N THR A 70 -1.46 -8.61 3.14
CA THR A 70 -0.79 -9.88 2.89
C THR A 70 0.43 -10.05 3.79
N TRP A 71 1.22 -8.98 3.98
CA TRP A 71 2.33 -8.99 4.91
C TRP A 71 1.87 -9.19 6.36
N VAL A 72 0.82 -8.51 6.79
CA VAL A 72 0.25 -8.69 8.14
C VAL A 72 -0.28 -10.11 8.32
N ALA A 73 -0.95 -10.66 7.32
CA ALA A 73 -1.54 -11.99 7.42
C ALA A 73 -0.48 -13.12 7.49
N VAL A 74 0.58 -13.03 6.69
CA VAL A 74 1.53 -14.12 6.52
C VAL A 74 2.83 -13.86 7.31
N PRO A 75 3.75 -12.95 6.91
CA PRO A 75 5.01 -12.79 7.63
C PRO A 75 4.85 -12.24 9.05
N ALA A 76 3.97 -11.26 9.26
CA ALA A 76 3.76 -10.69 10.60
C ALA A 76 3.04 -11.64 11.57
N GLY A 77 2.49 -12.73 11.09
CA GLY A 77 2.11 -13.85 11.92
C GLY A 77 0.64 -13.95 12.33
N ILE A 78 -0.27 -13.12 11.79
CA ILE A 78 -1.72 -13.28 12.10
C ILE A 78 -2.20 -14.69 11.71
N LEU A 79 -1.86 -15.16 10.52
CA LEU A 79 -2.27 -16.47 10.04
C LEU A 79 -1.64 -17.62 10.84
N PRO A 80 -0.33 -17.64 11.13
CA PRO A 80 0.28 -18.61 12.04
C PRO A 80 -0.35 -18.62 13.44
N VAL A 81 -0.71 -17.45 13.99
CA VAL A 81 -1.40 -17.40 15.30
C VAL A 81 -2.82 -17.98 15.18
N ALA A 82 -3.57 -17.61 14.15
CA ALA A 82 -4.90 -18.13 13.92
C ALA A 82 -4.92 -19.65 13.70
N MET A 83 -3.88 -20.19 13.05
CA MET A 83 -3.68 -21.63 12.85
C MET A 83 -3.06 -22.33 14.07
N ARG A 84 -2.82 -21.63 15.18
CA ARG A 84 -2.19 -22.14 16.41
C ARG A 84 -0.78 -22.71 16.22
N ILE A 85 -0.08 -22.28 15.18
CA ILE A 85 1.33 -22.64 14.91
C ILE A 85 2.27 -21.78 15.77
N MET A 86 1.84 -20.58 16.14
CA MET A 86 2.61 -19.61 16.91
C MET A 86 1.73 -19.00 18.03
N PRO A 87 2.28 -18.77 19.24
CA PRO A 87 1.57 -18.06 20.31
C PRO A 87 1.37 -16.57 19.96
N ALA A 88 0.22 -16.00 20.34
CA ALA A 88 -0.12 -14.61 20.06
C ALA A 88 0.88 -13.60 20.63
N MET A 89 1.51 -13.92 21.78
CA MET A 89 2.54 -13.06 22.42
C MET A 89 3.80 -12.87 21.56
N GLY A 90 4.11 -13.80 20.65
CA GLY A 90 5.25 -13.70 19.75
C GLY A 90 4.97 -12.88 18.47
N MET A 91 3.72 -12.50 18.22
CA MET A 91 3.33 -11.86 16.96
C MET A 91 4.02 -10.51 16.74
N LEU A 92 4.17 -9.70 17.78
CA LEU A 92 4.82 -8.39 17.66
C LEU A 92 6.31 -8.50 17.33
N ASP A 93 7.00 -9.43 17.97
CA ASP A 93 8.44 -9.65 17.73
C ASP A 93 8.64 -10.27 16.34
N THR A 94 7.76 -11.17 15.93
CA THR A 94 7.74 -11.72 14.56
C THR A 94 7.52 -10.60 13.54
N ALA A 95 6.55 -9.72 13.76
CA ALA A 95 6.30 -8.59 12.88
C ALA A 95 7.50 -7.64 12.78
N ARG A 96 8.19 -7.38 13.91
CA ARG A 96 9.43 -6.57 13.93
C ARG A 96 10.55 -7.22 13.12
N GLY A 97 10.76 -8.52 13.28
CA GLY A 97 11.77 -9.27 12.53
C GLY A 97 11.52 -9.28 11.02
N HIS A 98 10.26 -9.30 10.61
CA HIS A 98 9.83 -9.29 9.20
C HIS A 98 9.53 -7.89 8.63
N PHE A 99 9.81 -6.81 9.37
CA PHE A 99 9.55 -5.45 8.90
C PHE A 99 10.28 -5.10 7.59
N PRO A 100 11.55 -5.51 7.33
CA PRO A 100 12.18 -5.28 6.03
C PRO A 100 11.41 -5.93 4.87
N GLU A 101 10.74 -7.04 5.11
CA GLU A 101 9.93 -7.71 4.09
C GLU A 101 8.68 -6.88 3.70
N LEU A 102 8.15 -6.05 4.60
CA LEU A 102 7.05 -5.13 4.29
C LEU A 102 7.41 -4.24 3.09
N VAL A 103 8.63 -3.71 3.05
CA VAL A 103 9.10 -2.87 1.94
C VAL A 103 9.10 -3.68 0.64
N ALA A 104 9.57 -4.93 0.68
CA ALA A 104 9.55 -5.82 -0.49
C ALA A 104 8.11 -6.13 -0.94
N TYR A 105 7.18 -6.41 -0.01
CA TYR A 105 5.77 -6.62 -0.34
C TYR A 105 5.14 -5.38 -0.99
N ILE A 106 5.41 -4.20 -0.46
CA ILE A 106 4.88 -2.94 -0.99
C ILE A 106 5.45 -2.66 -2.38
N LEU A 107 6.79 -2.67 -2.53
CA LEU A 107 7.46 -2.25 -3.76
C LEU A 107 7.43 -3.33 -4.85
N CYS A 108 7.65 -4.59 -4.50
CA CYS A 108 7.82 -5.65 -5.48
C CYS A 108 6.51 -6.42 -5.76
N LEU A 109 5.55 -6.42 -4.85
CA LEU A 109 4.27 -7.12 -5.04
C LEU A 109 3.13 -6.12 -5.27
N GLY A 110 2.81 -5.27 -4.29
CA GLY A 110 1.63 -4.39 -4.33
C GLY A 110 1.67 -3.37 -5.44
N THR A 111 2.80 -2.68 -5.59
CA THR A 111 2.98 -1.64 -6.62
C THR A 111 2.80 -2.18 -8.04
N PRO A 112 3.55 -3.23 -8.48
CA PRO A 112 3.38 -3.73 -9.84
C PRO A 112 2.02 -4.37 -10.08
N LEU A 113 1.45 -5.10 -9.12
CA LEU A 113 0.10 -5.65 -9.24
C LEU A 113 -0.95 -4.56 -9.43
N GLY A 114 -0.90 -3.53 -8.59
CA GLY A 114 -1.84 -2.41 -8.64
C GLY A 114 -1.74 -1.65 -9.95
N ILE A 115 -0.52 -1.28 -10.36
CA ILE A 115 -0.30 -0.54 -11.62
C ILE A 115 -0.70 -1.39 -12.83
N ALA A 116 -0.31 -2.66 -12.88
CA ALA A 116 -0.62 -3.54 -14.00
C ALA A 116 -2.14 -3.68 -14.21
N LEU A 117 -2.89 -4.02 -13.16
CA LEU A 117 -4.34 -4.18 -13.25
C LEU A 117 -5.07 -2.84 -13.43
N GLY A 118 -4.61 -1.79 -12.78
CA GLY A 118 -5.14 -0.44 -12.97
C GLY A 118 -4.93 0.08 -14.39
N SER A 119 -3.76 -0.15 -14.97
CA SER A 119 -3.47 0.19 -16.37
C SER A 119 -4.32 -0.61 -17.34
N LEU A 120 -4.44 -1.93 -17.12
CA LEU A 120 -5.29 -2.80 -17.93
C LEU A 120 -6.72 -2.27 -18.00
N ASN A 121 -7.28 -1.84 -16.88
CA ASN A 121 -8.65 -1.30 -16.81
C ASN A 121 -8.76 0.14 -17.33
N ALA A 122 -7.69 0.94 -17.26
CA ALA A 122 -7.68 2.31 -17.75
C ALA A 122 -7.85 2.42 -19.27
N PHE A 123 -7.40 1.41 -20.03
CA PHE A 123 -7.57 1.34 -21.48
C PHE A 123 -8.97 0.91 -21.92
N GLN A 124 -9.83 0.50 -20.97
CA GLN A 124 -11.21 0.13 -21.28
C GLN A 124 -12.12 1.37 -21.31
N PRO A 125 -13.09 1.44 -22.26
CA PRO A 125 -14.07 2.51 -22.25
C PRO A 125 -14.89 2.46 -20.95
N GLY A 126 -14.82 3.54 -20.17
CA GLY A 126 -15.49 3.66 -18.88
C GLY A 126 -16.43 4.88 -18.82
N PRO A 127 -17.29 4.99 -17.80
CA PRO A 127 -18.10 6.17 -17.58
C PRO A 127 -17.24 7.42 -17.43
N ARG A 128 -17.77 8.59 -17.86
CA ARG A 128 -17.08 9.89 -17.87
C ARG A 128 -16.33 10.11 -16.56
N LYS A 129 -15.02 10.29 -16.66
CA LYS A 129 -14.17 10.65 -15.51
C LYS A 129 -14.66 11.99 -14.93
N GLN A 130 -14.77 12.04 -13.61
CA GLN A 130 -15.12 13.26 -12.89
C GLN A 130 -14.17 14.41 -13.27
N ARG A 131 -14.71 15.66 -13.39
CA ARG A 131 -13.86 16.82 -13.70
C ARG A 131 -12.82 17.00 -12.60
N PHE A 132 -11.54 17.09 -12.99
CA PHE A 132 -10.45 17.38 -12.09
C PHE A 132 -10.56 18.82 -11.56
N SER A 133 -10.47 18.98 -10.25
CA SER A 133 -10.44 20.29 -9.60
C SER A 133 -9.28 20.34 -8.61
N VAL A 134 -8.27 21.18 -8.91
CA VAL A 134 -7.10 21.35 -8.04
C VAL A 134 -7.53 21.81 -6.64
N ALA A 135 -8.42 22.79 -6.56
CA ALA A 135 -8.91 23.30 -5.28
C ALA A 135 -9.57 22.20 -4.44
N ARG A 136 -10.46 21.40 -5.04
CA ARG A 136 -11.09 20.25 -4.34
C ARG A 136 -10.04 19.23 -3.90
N ALA A 137 -9.08 18.90 -4.75
CA ALA A 137 -8.01 17.95 -4.42
C ALA A 137 -7.19 18.39 -3.21
N LEU A 138 -6.79 19.67 -3.19
CA LEU A 138 -6.00 20.25 -2.10
C LEU A 138 -6.80 20.32 -0.79
N VAL A 139 -8.05 20.83 -0.85
CA VAL A 139 -8.87 21.00 0.37
C VAL A 139 -9.27 19.66 0.95
N VAL A 140 -9.82 18.75 0.13
CA VAL A 140 -10.27 17.43 0.62
C VAL A 140 -9.09 16.57 0.99
N GLY A 141 -8.05 16.53 0.15
CA GLY A 141 -6.83 15.75 0.41
C GLY A 141 -6.08 16.27 1.63
N GLY A 142 -5.86 17.59 1.72
CA GLY A 142 -5.19 18.22 2.87
C GLY A 142 -5.99 18.01 4.16
N GLY A 143 -7.31 18.18 4.12
CA GLY A 143 -8.21 17.92 5.26
C GLY A 143 -8.14 16.45 5.71
N ALA A 144 -8.20 15.50 4.78
CA ALA A 144 -8.02 14.08 5.08
C ALA A 144 -6.63 13.80 5.68
N GLY A 145 -5.59 14.48 5.18
CA GLY A 145 -4.24 14.44 5.74
C GLY A 145 -4.18 14.90 7.19
N ILE A 146 -4.88 16.00 7.54
CA ILE A 146 -4.95 16.48 8.94
C ILE A 146 -5.62 15.43 9.83
N VAL A 147 -6.75 14.86 9.40
CA VAL A 147 -7.48 13.86 10.20
C VAL A 147 -6.63 12.60 10.38
N GLY A 148 -6.01 12.08 9.30
CA GLY A 148 -5.12 10.93 9.37
C GLY A 148 -3.87 11.22 10.21
N GLY A 149 -3.28 12.41 10.05
CA GLY A 149 -2.16 12.89 10.84
C GLY A 149 -2.49 13.00 12.33
N TRP A 150 -3.68 13.48 12.66
CA TRP A 150 -4.14 13.51 14.06
C TRP A 150 -4.25 12.11 14.65
N ALA A 151 -4.91 11.18 13.94
CA ALA A 151 -5.10 9.81 14.41
C ALA A 151 -3.75 9.10 14.62
N PHE A 152 -2.85 9.19 13.64
CA PHE A 152 -1.51 8.61 13.73
C PHE A 152 -0.62 9.34 14.73
N GLY A 153 -0.77 10.66 14.85
CA GLY A 153 -0.07 11.50 15.83
C GLY A 153 -0.35 11.08 17.27
N LYS A 154 -1.57 10.59 17.57
CA LYS A 154 -1.90 10.04 18.89
C LYS A 154 -1.05 8.82 19.26
N TRP A 155 -0.81 7.93 18.30
CA TRP A 155 0.12 6.81 18.51
C TRP A 155 1.57 7.29 18.65
N MET A 156 2.02 8.23 17.80
CA MET A 156 3.36 8.83 17.89
C MET A 156 3.61 9.52 19.22
N GLU A 157 2.59 10.15 19.79
CA GLU A 157 2.64 10.76 21.12
C GLU A 157 2.94 9.73 22.19
N GLN A 158 2.27 8.57 22.16
CA GLN A 158 2.46 7.50 23.15
C GLN A 158 3.87 6.90 23.14
N VAL A 159 4.50 6.83 21.97
CA VAL A 159 5.85 6.30 21.81
C VAL A 159 6.94 7.38 21.79
N ASN A 160 6.59 8.63 22.15
CA ASN A 160 7.50 9.78 22.19
C ASN A 160 8.27 10.00 20.87
N PHE A 161 7.60 9.89 19.72
CA PHE A 161 8.23 9.91 18.39
C PHE A 161 8.48 11.34 17.86
N PHE A 162 7.78 12.36 18.37
CA PHE A 162 7.90 13.73 17.87
C PHE A 162 9.30 14.33 17.98
N PRO A 163 10.09 14.11 19.05
CA PRO A 163 11.48 14.60 19.10
C PRO A 163 12.36 14.04 17.97
N LEU A 164 12.09 12.80 17.53
CA LEU A 164 12.80 12.20 16.40
C LEU A 164 12.49 12.94 15.09
N ILE A 165 11.22 13.31 14.87
CA ILE A 165 10.81 14.13 13.72
C ILE A 165 11.44 15.51 13.79
N ALA A 166 11.50 16.13 14.99
CA ALA A 166 12.14 17.41 15.18
C ALA A 166 13.63 17.40 14.83
N GLY A 167 14.29 16.25 14.97
CA GLY A 167 15.67 16.04 14.56
C GLY A 167 15.93 16.28 13.08
N LEU A 168 14.90 16.25 12.22
CA LEU A 168 15.03 16.60 10.80
C LEU A 168 15.42 18.08 10.58
N VAL A 169 15.21 18.93 11.59
CA VAL A 169 15.58 20.36 11.59
C VAL A 169 16.49 20.69 12.78
N ASP A 170 17.30 19.74 13.22
CA ASP A 170 18.25 19.88 14.33
C ASP A 170 17.60 20.37 15.65
N SER A 171 16.35 19.97 15.92
CA SER A 171 15.61 20.33 17.12
C SER A 171 15.23 19.07 17.91
N THR A 172 15.13 19.21 19.22
CA THR A 172 14.59 18.16 20.12
C THR A 172 13.19 18.52 20.64
N SER A 173 12.65 19.66 20.20
CA SER A 173 11.37 20.16 20.66
C SER A 173 10.22 19.29 20.15
N ARG A 174 9.43 18.74 21.08
CA ARG A 174 8.20 18.02 20.77
C ARG A 174 7.22 18.86 19.93
N MET A 175 7.11 20.15 20.19
CA MET A 175 6.23 21.05 19.44
C MET A 175 6.68 21.21 17.99
N VAL A 176 7.99 21.32 17.76
CA VAL A 176 8.56 21.35 16.40
C VAL A 176 8.26 20.05 15.67
N GLY A 177 8.49 18.91 16.31
CA GLY A 177 8.20 17.60 15.72
C GLY A 177 6.72 17.41 15.38
N MET A 178 5.81 17.84 16.27
CA MET A 178 4.37 17.79 16.02
C MET A 178 3.97 18.71 14.84
N SER A 179 4.53 19.92 14.77
CA SER A 179 4.25 20.85 13.66
C SER A 179 4.73 20.27 12.32
N LEU A 180 5.92 19.71 12.26
CA LEU A 180 6.45 19.03 11.07
C LEU A 180 5.60 17.82 10.69
N HIS A 181 5.17 17.01 11.66
CA HIS A 181 4.28 15.88 11.42
C HIS A 181 2.99 16.30 10.72
N PHE A 182 2.31 17.36 11.22
CA PHE A 182 1.10 17.86 10.59
C PHE A 182 1.37 18.48 9.22
N ALA A 183 2.48 19.20 9.04
CA ALA A 183 2.87 19.72 7.73
C ALA A 183 3.04 18.59 6.71
N PHE A 184 3.76 17.52 7.07
CA PHE A 184 3.89 16.34 6.22
C PHE A 184 2.55 15.65 5.96
N ALA A 185 1.70 15.52 6.97
CA ALA A 185 0.38 14.91 6.81
C ALA A 185 -0.49 15.68 5.80
N VAL A 186 -0.48 17.01 5.86
CA VAL A 186 -1.18 17.87 4.89
C VAL A 186 -0.59 17.72 3.48
N ILE A 187 0.74 17.74 3.35
CA ILE A 187 1.42 17.59 2.06
C ILE A 187 1.09 16.24 1.43
N ILE A 188 1.18 15.16 2.21
CA ILE A 188 0.87 13.80 1.76
C ILE A 188 -0.60 13.71 1.34
N GLY A 189 -1.52 14.20 2.16
CA GLY A 189 -2.95 14.19 1.87
C GLY A 189 -3.30 15.02 0.62
N ALA A 190 -2.74 16.22 0.49
CA ALA A 190 -2.93 17.08 -0.68
C ALA A 190 -2.36 16.42 -1.96
N THR A 191 -1.16 15.85 -1.88
CA THR A 191 -0.54 15.11 -3.00
C THR A 191 -1.40 13.91 -3.40
N PHE A 192 -1.92 13.16 -2.42
CA PHE A 192 -2.85 12.07 -2.67
C PHE A 192 -4.11 12.57 -3.38
N GLY A 193 -4.70 13.66 -2.90
CA GLY A 193 -5.86 14.28 -3.54
C GLY A 193 -5.59 14.68 -4.98
N LEU A 194 -4.43 15.29 -5.27
CA LEU A 194 -4.04 15.69 -6.63
C LEU A 194 -3.86 14.47 -7.56
N LEU A 195 -3.22 13.42 -7.10
CA LEU A 195 -2.92 12.25 -7.92
C LEU A 195 -4.15 11.36 -8.13
N PHE A 196 -5.01 11.21 -7.12
CA PHE A 196 -6.04 10.18 -7.10
C PHE A 196 -7.48 10.71 -7.11
N GLN A 197 -7.70 12.03 -7.16
CA GLN A 197 -9.06 12.61 -7.17
C GLN A 197 -9.96 12.02 -8.26
N ARG A 198 -9.39 11.71 -9.43
CA ARG A 198 -10.17 11.15 -10.57
C ARG A 198 -10.58 9.70 -10.35
N ASP A 199 -9.96 9.03 -9.39
CA ASP A 199 -10.11 7.60 -9.13
C ASP A 199 -11.02 7.34 -7.93
N ILE A 200 -11.14 8.34 -7.05
CA ILE A 200 -11.99 8.28 -5.87
C ILE A 200 -13.37 8.80 -6.25
N ARG A 201 -14.33 7.90 -6.27
CA ARG A 201 -15.74 8.25 -6.38
C ARG A 201 -16.24 8.68 -5.01
N GLY A 202 -16.53 9.96 -4.87
CA GLY A 202 -17.25 10.50 -3.73
C GLY A 202 -18.71 10.71 -4.08
#